data_8ad09c1e56acc3a9459be5c2f2b7b27f
#
_entry.id   8ad09c1e56acc3a9459be5c2f2b7b27f
#
_cell.length_a   1.000
_cell.length_b   1.000
_cell.length_c   1.000
_cell.angle_alpha   90.00
_cell.angle_beta   90.00
_cell.angle_gamma   90.00
#
_symmetry.space_group_name_H-M   'P 1'
#
loop_
_entity.id
_entity.type
_entity.pdbx_description
1 polymer ?
#
loop_
_entity_poly.entity_id
_entity_poly.type
_entity_poly.pdbx_seq_one_letter_code
_entity_poly.pdbx_strand_id
1 'polypeptide(L)'
;MKTSLKPNLERTDLLFASPVHHQKRTARRTSVLSPILKHVNTGTLTFAMFVGLALLSSPVVALQFIFTQSRGSQTRESAPVKATKTEVAIDNFSFSPNTLTLSVGGTVTWTNHDNVPHVVASAGNQFKKSPILKTGQSFSHTFATMGTYSYFCSIHPRMTGKIIVK
;
A
#
# COMPACT_ATOMS: atom_id res chain seq x y z
N MET A 1 59.88 44.03 -33.96
CA MET A 1 60.24 44.05 -32.52
C MET A 1 58.97 44.37 -31.72
N LYS A 2 58.32 43.36 -31.13
CA LYS A 2 57.40 43.48 -29.96
C LYS A 2 57.18 42.07 -29.42
N THR A 3 57.88 41.80 -28.36
CA THR A 3 57.83 40.62 -27.54
C THR A 3 56.48 40.55 -26.78
N SER A 4 55.72 39.51 -26.99
CA SER A 4 54.49 39.22 -26.23
C SER A 4 54.84 38.26 -25.09
N LEU A 5 54.76 38.75 -23.87
CA LEU A 5 54.82 37.96 -22.64
C LEU A 5 53.53 37.21 -22.41
N LYS A 6 53.64 35.90 -22.26
CA LYS A 6 52.55 35.05 -21.73
C LYS A 6 52.55 35.11 -20.21
N PRO A 7 51.42 35.30 -19.52
CA PRO A 7 51.36 35.06 -18.09
C PRO A 7 51.24 33.57 -17.79
N ASN A 8 52.12 33.12 -16.92
CA ASN A 8 52.14 31.80 -16.31
C ASN A 8 50.96 31.70 -15.32
N LEU A 9 50.05 30.78 -15.52
CA LEU A 9 48.96 30.51 -14.60
C LEU A 9 49.41 29.41 -13.65
N GLU A 10 49.81 29.80 -12.45
CA GLU A 10 50.16 28.90 -11.38
C GLU A 10 48.94 28.09 -10.90
N ARG A 11 49.20 26.87 -10.85
CA ARG A 11 48.49 25.71 -10.32
C ARG A 11 48.34 25.88 -8.81
N THR A 12 47.14 26.09 -8.32
CA THR A 12 46.80 25.88 -6.90
C THR A 12 45.87 24.67 -6.79
N ASP A 13 46.50 23.50 -6.66
CA ASP A 13 45.87 22.28 -6.22
C ASP A 13 45.47 22.41 -4.75
N LEU A 14 44.21 22.76 -4.47
CA LEU A 14 43.64 22.59 -3.15
C LEU A 14 42.94 21.23 -3.08
N LEU A 15 43.73 20.27 -2.64
CA LEU A 15 43.28 18.97 -2.14
C LEU A 15 42.37 19.18 -0.94
N PHE A 16 41.07 19.16 -1.15
CA PHE A 16 40.10 19.00 -0.06
C PHE A 16 39.69 17.52 0.01
N ALA A 17 40.55 16.74 0.64
CA ALA A 17 40.23 15.38 1.03
C ALA A 17 39.34 15.41 2.28
N SER A 18 38.05 15.22 2.10
CA SER A 18 37.16 14.96 3.22
C SER A 18 37.30 13.48 3.64
N PRO A 19 37.51 13.18 4.92
CA PRO A 19 37.59 11.80 5.38
C PRO A 19 36.20 11.16 5.32
N VAL A 20 36.08 10.12 4.50
CA VAL A 20 34.94 9.20 4.51
C VAL A 20 34.94 8.46 5.84
N HIS A 21 34.08 8.90 6.75
CA HIS A 21 33.85 8.21 8.02
C HIS A 21 33.07 6.93 7.76
N HIS A 22 33.80 5.83 7.65
CA HIS A 22 33.25 4.48 7.47
C HIS A 22 32.69 4.00 8.81
N GLN A 23 31.46 4.42 9.12
CA GLN A 23 30.75 3.97 10.31
C GLN A 23 30.24 2.55 10.10
N LYS A 24 31.03 1.57 10.54
CA LYS A 24 30.60 0.18 10.68
C LYS A 24 29.45 0.12 11.70
N ARG A 25 28.21 0.13 11.24
CA ARG A 25 27.07 -0.22 12.08
C ARG A 25 27.05 -1.74 12.24
N THR A 26 27.59 -2.19 13.35
CA THR A 26 27.35 -3.53 13.88
C THR A 26 25.86 -3.67 14.13
N ALA A 27 25.20 -4.43 13.28
CA ALA A 27 23.82 -4.84 13.48
C ALA A 27 23.77 -5.81 14.68
N ARG A 28 23.40 -5.30 15.86
CA ARG A 28 22.95 -6.13 16.97
C ARG A 28 21.65 -6.80 16.55
N ARG A 29 21.74 -8.06 16.18
CA ARG A 29 20.59 -8.98 16.11
C ARG A 29 20.09 -9.20 17.53
N THR A 30 19.11 -8.45 17.96
CA THR A 30 18.25 -8.86 19.06
C THR A 30 17.11 -9.70 18.48
N SER A 31 17.29 -11.01 18.54
CA SER A 31 16.21 -11.97 18.31
C SER A 31 15.23 -11.87 19.47
N VAL A 32 14.16 -11.11 19.27
CA VAL A 32 13.01 -11.14 20.17
C VAL A 32 12.17 -12.35 19.77
N LEU A 33 12.40 -13.45 20.46
CA LEU A 33 11.51 -14.61 20.47
C LEU A 33 10.20 -14.20 21.15
N SER A 34 9.18 -13.92 20.36
CA SER A 34 7.81 -13.79 20.87
C SER A 34 7.26 -15.19 21.15
N PRO A 35 6.84 -15.52 22.37
CA PRO A 35 6.15 -16.77 22.62
C PRO A 35 4.77 -16.74 21.98
N ILE A 36 4.55 -17.65 21.03
CA ILE A 36 3.22 -17.96 20.48
C ILE A 36 2.43 -18.62 21.60
N LEU A 37 1.60 -17.86 22.29
CA LEU A 37 0.63 -18.38 23.25
C LEU A 37 -0.50 -19.05 22.45
N LYS A 38 -0.35 -20.36 22.24
CA LYS A 38 -1.44 -21.20 21.73
C LYS A 38 -2.50 -21.30 22.83
N HIS A 39 -3.58 -20.54 22.68
CA HIS A 39 -4.78 -20.72 23.47
C HIS A 39 -5.47 -22.01 23.01
N VAL A 40 -5.18 -23.10 23.69
CA VAL A 40 -5.93 -24.35 23.57
C VAL A 40 -7.16 -24.19 24.46
N ASN A 41 -8.29 -23.89 23.84
CA ASN A 41 -9.58 -23.89 24.53
C ASN A 41 -10.07 -25.34 24.63
N THR A 42 -9.69 -26.02 25.73
CA THR A 42 -10.25 -27.34 26.10
C THR A 42 -11.61 -27.10 26.73
N GLY A 43 -12.64 -26.99 25.88
CA GLY A 43 -14.04 -27.08 26.31
C GLY A 43 -14.34 -28.50 26.76
N THR A 44 -14.30 -28.72 28.06
CA THR A 44 -14.69 -29.98 28.71
C THR A 44 -16.20 -30.20 28.52
N LEU A 45 -16.56 -31.12 27.65
CA LEU A 45 -17.94 -31.67 27.59
C LEU A 45 -18.14 -32.59 28.77
N THR A 46 -18.77 -32.11 29.83
CA THR A 46 -19.35 -32.97 30.87
C THR A 46 -20.73 -33.45 30.41
N PHE A 47 -20.78 -34.65 29.91
CA PHE A 47 -22.04 -35.39 29.73
C PHE A 47 -22.54 -35.88 31.08
N ALA A 48 -23.52 -35.17 31.64
CA ALA A 48 -24.27 -35.70 32.80
C ALA A 48 -25.40 -36.56 32.26
N MET A 49 -25.24 -37.87 32.37
CA MET A 49 -26.29 -38.85 32.20
C MET A 49 -27.28 -38.74 33.38
N PHE A 50 -28.45 -38.19 33.18
CA PHE A 50 -29.58 -38.45 34.08
C PHE A 50 -30.51 -39.43 33.40
N VAL A 51 -30.43 -40.69 33.87
CA VAL A 51 -31.44 -41.70 33.69
C VAL A 51 -32.52 -41.44 34.74
N GLY A 52 -33.65 -40.91 34.31
CA GLY A 52 -34.83 -40.70 35.14
C GLY A 52 -36.02 -41.29 34.43
N LEU A 53 -36.34 -42.51 34.80
CA LEU A 53 -37.54 -43.23 34.42
C LEU A 53 -38.77 -42.59 35.08
N ALA A 54 -39.67 -41.97 34.35
CA ALA A 54 -41.05 -41.73 34.76
C ALA A 54 -42.00 -41.76 33.58
N LEU A 55 -42.74 -42.84 33.53
CA LEU A 55 -43.97 -43.01 32.79
C LEU A 55 -44.97 -41.95 33.22
N LEU A 56 -45.56 -41.21 32.28
CA LEU A 56 -47.00 -40.83 32.31
C LEU A 56 -47.33 -40.12 30.99
N SER A 57 -48.20 -40.77 30.29
CA SER A 57 -48.96 -40.39 29.08
C SER A 57 -49.60 -39.02 29.23
N SER A 58 -49.28 -38.08 28.27
CA SER A 58 -50.18 -37.04 27.86
C SER A 58 -49.84 -36.56 26.41
N PRO A 59 -50.71 -36.79 25.44
CA PRO A 59 -50.45 -36.41 24.06
C PRO A 59 -51.09 -35.03 23.73
N VAL A 60 -50.67 -33.96 24.44
CA VAL A 60 -51.21 -32.60 24.15
C VAL A 60 -50.15 -31.50 24.21
N VAL A 61 -48.87 -31.78 24.15
CA VAL A 61 -47.87 -30.71 24.04
C VAL A 61 -47.05 -30.89 22.77
N ALA A 62 -47.73 -31.17 21.69
CA ALA A 62 -47.13 -31.17 20.36
C ALA A 62 -47.58 -29.93 19.56
N LEU A 63 -47.29 -28.74 20.06
CA LEU A 63 -47.39 -27.53 19.22
C LEU A 63 -46.79 -26.28 19.89
N GLN A 64 -45.56 -26.36 20.35
CA GLN A 64 -44.78 -25.14 20.66
C GLN A 64 -43.29 -25.36 20.41
N PHE A 65 -42.92 -26.00 19.30
CA PHE A 65 -41.60 -25.74 18.74
C PHE A 65 -41.70 -24.42 17.99
N ILE A 66 -41.83 -23.35 18.76
CA ILE A 66 -41.55 -22.01 18.27
C ILE A 66 -40.11 -22.03 17.86
N PHE A 67 -39.92 -22.00 16.58
CA PHE A 67 -38.69 -21.71 15.85
C PHE A 67 -38.03 -20.50 16.49
N THR A 68 -37.16 -20.70 17.47
CA THR A 68 -36.20 -19.71 17.87
C THR A 68 -35.19 -19.63 16.74
N GLN A 69 -35.52 -18.85 15.71
CA GLN A 69 -34.55 -18.48 14.70
C GLN A 69 -33.49 -17.71 15.42
N SER A 70 -32.42 -18.42 15.77
CA SER A 70 -31.14 -17.83 16.01
C SER A 70 -30.88 -16.90 14.83
N ARG A 71 -30.98 -15.59 15.09
CA ARG A 71 -30.43 -14.60 14.18
C ARG A 71 -28.94 -14.85 14.11
N GLY A 72 -28.55 -15.74 13.22
CA GLY A 72 -27.19 -15.84 12.76
C GLY A 72 -26.79 -14.45 12.30
N SER A 73 -25.82 -13.84 12.98
CA SER A 73 -25.10 -12.70 12.44
C SER A 73 -24.69 -13.06 11.04
N GLN A 74 -25.45 -12.59 10.06
CA GLN A 74 -24.98 -12.58 8.69
C GLN A 74 -23.77 -11.64 8.70
N THR A 75 -22.60 -12.22 8.86
CA THR A 75 -21.36 -11.61 8.38
C THR A 75 -21.65 -11.23 6.94
N ARG A 76 -21.86 -9.94 6.69
CA ARG A 76 -21.94 -9.44 5.33
C ARG A 76 -20.59 -9.78 4.71
N GLU A 77 -20.55 -10.90 4.03
CA GLU A 77 -19.51 -11.21 3.08
C GLU A 77 -19.48 -10.03 2.11
N SER A 78 -18.49 -9.16 2.30
CA SER A 78 -18.27 -8.06 1.38
C SER A 78 -18.00 -8.70 0.02
N ALA A 79 -18.97 -8.55 -0.89
CA ALA A 79 -18.78 -8.95 -2.27
C ALA A 79 -17.40 -8.48 -2.74
N PRO A 80 -16.63 -9.27 -3.50
CA PRO A 80 -15.33 -8.88 -3.98
C PRO A 80 -15.47 -7.58 -4.74
N VAL A 81 -14.92 -6.50 -4.18
CA VAL A 81 -14.89 -5.21 -4.85
C VAL A 81 -14.07 -5.43 -6.12
N LYS A 82 -14.76 -5.46 -7.25
CA LYS A 82 -14.12 -5.57 -8.57
C LYS A 82 -13.09 -4.46 -8.65
N ALA A 83 -11.82 -4.83 -8.58
CA ALA A 83 -10.72 -3.87 -8.63
C ALA A 83 -10.84 -3.07 -9.93
N THR A 84 -11.28 -1.82 -9.83
CA THR A 84 -11.40 -0.93 -10.97
C THR A 84 -10.00 -0.50 -11.38
N LYS A 85 -9.50 -1.04 -12.49
CA LYS A 85 -8.25 -0.57 -13.11
C LYS A 85 -8.54 0.75 -13.80
N THR A 86 -7.86 1.80 -13.38
CA THR A 86 -8.06 3.13 -13.92
C THR A 86 -6.73 3.68 -14.42
N GLU A 87 -6.74 4.30 -15.60
CA GLU A 87 -5.55 4.75 -16.30
C GLU A 87 -5.40 6.27 -16.21
N VAL A 88 -4.13 6.71 -16.08
CA VAL A 88 -3.70 8.10 -16.21
C VAL A 88 -2.65 8.16 -17.31
N ALA A 89 -2.95 8.87 -18.40
CA ALA A 89 -1.98 9.13 -19.43
C ALA A 89 -0.98 10.21 -18.97
N ILE A 90 0.29 10.01 -19.29
CA ILE A 90 1.33 11.03 -19.22
C ILE A 90 1.55 11.48 -20.65
N ASP A 91 1.10 12.68 -20.97
CA ASP A 91 1.14 13.22 -22.34
C ASP A 91 1.31 14.73 -22.31
N ASN A 92 2.13 15.24 -23.21
CA ASN A 92 2.41 16.67 -23.34
C ASN A 92 2.75 17.32 -21.98
N PHE A 93 3.69 16.71 -21.24
CA PHE A 93 4.15 17.15 -19.91
C PHE A 93 3.02 17.35 -18.89
N SER A 94 1.98 16.54 -18.95
CA SER A 94 0.84 16.58 -18.04
C SER A 94 0.33 15.17 -17.69
N PHE A 95 -0.44 15.08 -16.60
CA PHE A 95 -1.19 13.88 -16.24
C PHE A 95 -2.65 14.05 -16.65
N SER A 96 -3.19 13.11 -17.41
CA SER A 96 -4.58 13.13 -17.89
C SER A 96 -5.33 11.85 -17.51
N PRO A 97 -6.41 11.94 -16.70
CA PRO A 97 -6.85 13.11 -15.96
C PRO A 97 -5.87 13.52 -14.85
N ASN A 98 -5.77 14.82 -14.55
CA ASN A 98 -4.92 15.30 -13.45
C ASN A 98 -5.50 15.04 -12.05
N THR A 99 -6.80 14.80 -11.96
CA THR A 99 -7.50 14.39 -10.75
C THR A 99 -8.36 13.19 -11.06
N LEU A 100 -8.16 12.11 -10.30
CA LEU A 100 -8.85 10.85 -10.47
C LEU A 100 -9.45 10.40 -9.15
N THR A 101 -10.71 9.94 -9.19
CA THR A 101 -11.38 9.36 -8.02
C THR A 101 -11.61 7.86 -8.21
N LEU A 102 -11.29 7.06 -7.19
CA LEU A 102 -11.53 5.61 -7.20
C LEU A 102 -11.92 5.10 -5.82
N SER A 103 -12.45 3.88 -5.77
CA SER A 103 -12.75 3.19 -4.52
C SER A 103 -11.49 2.61 -3.88
N VAL A 104 -11.55 2.38 -2.55
CA VAL A 104 -10.52 1.63 -1.82
C VAL A 104 -10.23 0.30 -2.52
N GLY A 105 -8.96 -0.08 -2.63
CA GLY A 105 -8.52 -1.27 -3.37
C GLY A 105 -8.38 -1.05 -4.88
N GLY A 106 -8.74 0.13 -5.39
CA GLY A 106 -8.57 0.47 -6.80
C GLY A 106 -7.10 0.60 -7.20
N THR A 107 -6.81 0.24 -8.44
CA THR A 107 -5.46 0.31 -9.01
C THR A 107 -5.41 1.39 -10.09
N VAL A 108 -4.44 2.29 -9.98
CA VAL A 108 -4.13 3.29 -11.01
C VAL A 108 -2.91 2.85 -11.78
N THR A 109 -2.97 2.99 -13.10
CA THR A 109 -1.85 2.74 -14.01
C THR A 109 -1.52 4.05 -14.73
N TRP A 110 -0.29 4.53 -14.58
CA TRP A 110 0.25 5.65 -15.34
C TRP A 110 1.01 5.13 -16.54
N THR A 111 0.69 5.60 -17.74
CA THR A 111 1.35 5.22 -18.98
C THR A 111 1.98 6.45 -19.64
N ASN A 112 3.27 6.38 -19.95
CA ASN A 112 3.98 7.47 -20.60
C ASN A 112 3.77 7.43 -22.13
N HIS A 113 3.11 8.43 -22.67
CA HIS A 113 2.90 8.65 -24.11
C HIS A 113 3.83 9.72 -24.69
N ASP A 114 4.56 10.47 -23.84
CA ASP A 114 5.56 11.43 -24.30
C ASP A 114 6.81 10.74 -24.86
N ASN A 115 7.55 11.44 -25.68
CA ASN A 115 8.85 11.00 -26.22
C ASN A 115 10.03 11.27 -25.26
N VAL A 116 9.75 11.78 -24.07
CA VAL A 116 10.71 12.06 -22.99
C VAL A 116 10.39 11.22 -21.76
N PRO A 117 11.39 10.92 -20.92
CA PRO A 117 11.16 10.12 -19.71
C PRO A 117 10.41 10.90 -18.62
N HIS A 118 9.58 10.19 -17.85
CA HIS A 118 8.85 10.71 -16.70
C HIS A 118 9.01 9.81 -15.47
N VAL A 119 8.69 10.35 -14.29
CA VAL A 119 8.71 9.60 -13.02
C VAL A 119 7.53 10.05 -12.17
N VAL A 120 6.72 9.11 -11.73
CA VAL A 120 5.62 9.37 -10.80
C VAL A 120 6.12 9.29 -9.36
N ALA A 121 6.00 10.38 -8.60
CA ALA A 121 6.44 10.46 -7.21
C ALA A 121 5.34 11.04 -6.32
N SER A 122 5.07 10.39 -5.18
CA SER A 122 4.14 10.89 -4.17
C SER A 122 4.71 12.13 -3.47
N ALA A 123 3.92 13.20 -3.34
CA ALA A 123 4.34 14.41 -2.65
C ALA A 123 4.59 14.20 -1.15
N GLY A 124 3.91 13.24 -0.51
CA GLY A 124 4.03 12.91 0.91
C GLY A 124 4.65 11.53 1.19
N ASN A 125 5.34 10.91 0.22
CA ASN A 125 5.84 9.53 0.32
C ASN A 125 4.77 8.49 0.67
N GLN A 126 3.51 8.76 0.31
CA GLN A 126 2.36 7.92 0.63
C GLN A 126 2.29 6.64 -0.22
N PHE A 127 3.02 6.60 -1.33
CA PHE A 127 3.21 5.42 -2.16
C PHE A 127 4.60 5.39 -2.82
N LYS A 128 5.00 4.21 -3.29
CA LYS A 128 6.32 3.98 -3.89
C LYS A 128 6.50 4.79 -5.16
N LYS A 129 7.63 5.51 -5.26
CA LYS A 129 8.05 6.19 -6.49
C LYS A 129 8.22 5.20 -7.64
N SER A 130 7.77 5.57 -8.84
CA SER A 130 7.98 4.77 -10.04
C SER A 130 9.47 4.69 -10.44
N PRO A 131 9.88 3.71 -11.25
CA PRO A 131 11.09 3.80 -12.03
C PRO A 131 10.97 4.95 -13.05
N ILE A 132 12.04 5.21 -13.80
CA ILE A 132 11.99 6.09 -14.96
C ILE A 132 11.13 5.41 -16.03
N LEU A 133 10.05 6.07 -16.45
CA LEU A 133 9.14 5.59 -17.47
C LEU A 133 9.54 6.21 -18.82
N LYS A 134 10.07 5.39 -19.72
CA LYS A 134 10.29 5.75 -21.12
C LYS A 134 8.95 5.72 -21.87
N THR A 135 8.91 6.22 -23.09
CA THR A 135 7.73 6.15 -23.97
C THR A 135 7.13 4.75 -24.02
N GLY A 136 5.84 4.64 -23.83
CA GLY A 136 5.08 3.38 -23.81
C GLY A 136 5.21 2.57 -22.51
N GLN A 137 6.05 2.97 -21.57
CA GLN A 137 6.19 2.27 -20.28
C GLN A 137 5.14 2.73 -19.26
N SER A 138 4.73 1.80 -18.41
CA SER A 138 3.69 2.03 -17.41
C SER A 138 4.18 1.69 -16.00
N PHE A 139 3.53 2.31 -15.03
CA PHE A 139 3.68 2.03 -13.59
C PHE A 139 2.29 1.92 -12.97
N SER A 140 2.09 0.94 -12.09
CA SER A 140 0.80 0.76 -11.41
C SER A 140 0.97 0.79 -9.89
N HIS A 141 -0.06 1.31 -9.20
CA HIS A 141 -0.15 1.30 -7.74
C HIS A 141 -1.59 1.07 -7.30
N THR A 142 -1.77 0.21 -6.27
CA THR A 142 -3.07 -0.08 -5.65
C THR A 142 -3.23 0.72 -4.37
N PHE A 143 -4.33 1.47 -4.24
CA PHE A 143 -4.63 2.31 -3.10
C PHE A 143 -5.54 1.59 -2.11
N ALA A 144 -4.96 1.05 -1.02
CA ALA A 144 -5.68 0.28 -0.02
C ALA A 144 -6.37 1.11 1.07
N THR A 145 -6.11 2.41 1.15
CA THR A 145 -6.62 3.28 2.22
C THR A 145 -7.30 4.51 1.62
N MET A 146 -8.41 4.94 2.24
CA MET A 146 -9.06 6.19 1.88
C MET A 146 -8.13 7.39 2.10
N GLY A 147 -8.23 8.40 1.24
CA GLY A 147 -7.42 9.60 1.36
C GLY A 147 -7.23 10.35 0.05
N THR A 148 -6.50 11.45 0.13
CA THR A 148 -6.06 12.23 -1.02
C THR A 148 -4.57 12.11 -1.18
N TYR A 149 -4.15 11.64 -2.34
CA TYR A 149 -2.76 11.34 -2.68
C TYR A 149 -2.30 12.31 -3.77
N SER A 150 -1.59 13.35 -3.37
CA SER A 150 -0.96 14.27 -4.33
C SER A 150 0.34 13.68 -4.87
N TYR A 151 0.57 13.84 -6.16
CA TYR A 151 1.78 13.33 -6.82
C TYR A 151 2.28 14.30 -7.89
N PHE A 152 3.51 14.10 -8.33
CA PHE A 152 4.17 14.94 -9.31
C PHE A 152 5.21 14.14 -10.10
N CYS A 153 5.68 14.71 -11.22
CA CYS A 153 6.83 14.16 -11.92
C CYS A 153 8.13 14.70 -11.30
N SER A 154 8.99 13.82 -10.75
CA SER A 154 10.23 14.27 -10.09
C SER A 154 11.30 14.80 -11.06
N ILE A 155 11.14 14.60 -12.36
CA ILE A 155 11.98 15.17 -13.43
C ILE A 155 11.42 16.52 -13.91
N HIS A 156 10.07 16.67 -13.92
CA HIS A 156 9.36 17.86 -14.34
C HIS A 156 8.41 18.34 -13.23
N PRO A 157 8.90 19.07 -12.20
CA PRO A 157 8.15 19.33 -10.97
C PRO A 157 6.85 20.12 -11.11
N ARG A 158 6.64 20.78 -12.24
CA ARG A 158 5.38 21.49 -12.54
C ARG A 158 4.24 20.55 -12.94
N MET A 159 4.57 19.31 -13.35
CA MET A 159 3.56 18.27 -13.62
C MET A 159 3.04 17.71 -12.31
N THR A 160 1.81 18.00 -11.98
CA THR A 160 1.16 17.56 -10.74
C THR A 160 -0.14 16.83 -11.01
N GLY A 161 -0.53 15.93 -10.11
CA GLY A 161 -1.78 15.22 -10.18
C GLY A 161 -2.29 14.84 -8.77
N LYS A 162 -3.51 14.34 -8.72
CA LYS A 162 -4.18 13.97 -7.47
C LYS A 162 -5.03 12.70 -7.65
N ILE A 163 -4.90 11.77 -6.73
CA ILE A 163 -5.78 10.62 -6.61
C ILE A 163 -6.63 10.79 -5.35
N ILE A 164 -7.95 10.63 -5.49
CA ILE A 164 -8.92 10.66 -4.38
C ILE A 164 -9.48 9.26 -4.21
N VAL A 165 -9.25 8.66 -3.05
CA VAL A 165 -9.73 7.31 -2.70
C VAL A 165 -10.85 7.42 -1.68
N LYS A 166 -12.02 6.88 -1.98
CA LYS A 166 -13.24 6.94 -1.15
C LYS A 166 -14.03 5.63 -1.18
#